data_f3b9271c51060edd4fa49e53c04b7be8
#
_entry.id   f3b9271c51060edd4fa49e53c04b7be8
#
_cell.length_a   1.000
_cell.length_b   1.000
_cell.length_c   1.000
_cell.angle_alpha   90.00
_cell.angle_beta   90.00
_cell.angle_gamma   90.00
#
_symmetry.space_group_name_H-M   'P 1'
#
loop_
_entity.id
_entity.type
_entity.pdbx_description
1 polymer ?
#
loop_
_entity_poly.entity_id
_entity_poly.type
_entity_poly.pdbx_seq_one_letter_code
_entity_poly.pdbx_strand_id
1 'polypeptide(L)'
;FSLNCCTKGDINVAKNYLVSLANVLEARIDFAYPKENTLEEALEKIKSLPASSKPILLIEPADNIGGGTPGDATDLLSRLLQSEHEGIVAIINDPNAVKECHKSHVGKEIELKIGAKFDNFHGVPIKLKATIQKLSDGKFTLKNKQSHLASMMGINIDMGLSAVLKNEQLILLLTSIKAPPMDLGQL
;
A
#
# COMPACT_ATOMS: atom_id res chain seq x y z
N PHE A 1 -10.84 1.92 -17.64
CA PHE A 1 -11.12 3.29 -18.13
C PHE A 1 -12.60 3.49 -18.39
N SER A 2 -13.08 4.72 -18.20
CA SER A 2 -14.34 5.19 -18.75
C SER A 2 -14.11 6.50 -19.52
N LEU A 3 -14.77 6.66 -20.63
CA LEU A 3 -14.78 7.90 -21.40
C LEU A 3 -16.18 8.51 -21.30
N ASN A 4 -16.26 9.76 -20.85
CA ASN A 4 -17.51 10.49 -20.72
C ASN A 4 -17.44 11.79 -21.51
N CYS A 5 -18.53 12.14 -22.18
CA CYS A 5 -18.65 13.40 -22.89
C CYS A 5 -19.95 14.09 -22.49
N CYS A 6 -19.86 15.36 -22.16
CA CYS A 6 -21.01 16.23 -21.94
C CYS A 6 -21.13 17.21 -23.13
N THR A 7 -22.29 17.27 -23.78
CA THR A 7 -22.50 18.14 -24.95
C THR A 7 -23.83 18.84 -24.87
N LYS A 8 -23.89 20.05 -25.43
CA LYS A 8 -25.16 20.78 -25.75
C LYS A 8 -25.54 20.62 -27.21
N GLY A 9 -24.73 19.92 -28.02
CA GLY A 9 -24.95 19.70 -29.44
C GLY A 9 -25.47 18.32 -29.77
N ASP A 10 -25.24 17.90 -31.03
CA ASP A 10 -25.64 16.59 -31.52
C ASP A 10 -24.94 15.46 -30.76
N ILE A 11 -25.73 14.57 -30.19
CA ILE A 11 -25.27 13.40 -29.44
C ILE A 11 -24.48 12.43 -30.32
N ASN A 12 -24.78 12.36 -31.63
CA ASN A 12 -24.06 11.47 -32.55
C ASN A 12 -22.64 11.97 -32.78
N VAL A 13 -22.44 13.29 -32.86
CA VAL A 13 -21.09 13.88 -32.95
C VAL A 13 -20.30 13.52 -31.67
N ALA A 14 -20.90 13.66 -30.49
CA ALA A 14 -20.25 13.30 -29.23
C ALA A 14 -19.90 11.80 -29.18
N LYS A 15 -20.78 10.91 -29.61
CA LYS A 15 -20.51 9.47 -29.71
C LYS A 15 -19.36 9.17 -30.65
N ASN A 16 -19.31 9.80 -31.81
CA ASN A 16 -18.22 9.59 -32.78
C ASN A 16 -16.87 10.05 -32.21
N TYR A 17 -16.83 11.16 -31.44
CA TYR A 17 -15.63 11.58 -30.73
C TYR A 17 -15.18 10.55 -29.68
N LEU A 18 -16.13 10.01 -28.89
CA LEU A 18 -15.82 8.99 -27.88
C LEU A 18 -15.26 7.72 -28.53
N VAL A 19 -15.88 7.26 -29.64
CA VAL A 19 -15.37 6.09 -30.39
C VAL A 19 -13.97 6.37 -30.93
N SER A 20 -13.73 7.55 -31.51
CA SER A 20 -12.39 7.90 -32.01
C SER A 20 -11.35 7.91 -30.90
N LEU A 21 -11.68 8.45 -29.72
CA LEU A 21 -10.78 8.43 -28.55
C LEU A 21 -10.55 7.01 -28.04
N ALA A 22 -11.60 6.18 -27.98
CA ALA A 22 -11.48 4.77 -27.59
C ALA A 22 -10.48 4.03 -28.50
N ASN A 23 -10.61 4.16 -29.83
CA ASN A 23 -9.70 3.56 -30.80
C ASN A 23 -8.26 4.02 -30.62
N VAL A 24 -8.04 5.30 -30.31
CA VAL A 24 -6.68 5.83 -30.02
C VAL A 24 -6.10 5.23 -28.76
N LEU A 25 -6.91 5.05 -27.71
CA LEU A 25 -6.48 4.43 -26.46
C LEU A 25 -6.20 2.95 -26.64
N GLU A 26 -7.08 2.22 -27.32
CA GLU A 26 -6.87 0.79 -27.62
C GLU A 26 -5.59 0.55 -28.43
N ALA A 27 -5.31 1.37 -29.45
CA ALA A 27 -4.10 1.28 -30.24
C ALA A 27 -2.82 1.59 -29.44
N ARG A 28 -2.93 2.10 -28.23
CA ARG A 28 -1.82 2.46 -27.35
C ARG A 28 -1.88 1.77 -26.00
N ILE A 29 -2.66 0.73 -25.86
CA ILE A 29 -2.86 0.05 -24.57
C ILE A 29 -1.53 -0.44 -23.97
N ASP A 30 -0.61 -0.89 -24.81
CA ASP A 30 0.71 -1.38 -24.38
C ASP A 30 1.57 -0.29 -23.70
N PHE A 31 1.31 1.00 -24.00
CA PHE A 31 2.00 2.12 -23.34
C PHE A 31 1.40 2.43 -21.97
N ALA A 32 0.20 1.95 -21.68
CA ALA A 32 -0.48 2.20 -20.44
C ALA A 32 -0.05 1.24 -19.31
N TYR A 33 0.58 0.13 -19.68
CA TYR A 33 1.10 -0.84 -18.71
C TYR A 33 2.59 -0.59 -18.48
N PRO A 34 2.99 -0.21 -17.25
CA PRO A 34 4.41 -0.14 -16.92
C PRO A 34 5.02 -1.54 -17.05
N LYS A 35 6.29 -1.60 -17.45
CA LYS A 35 7.04 -2.84 -17.37
C LYS A 35 7.36 -3.11 -15.92
N GLU A 36 6.66 -4.04 -15.34
CA GLU A 36 6.85 -4.49 -13.97
C GLU A 36 7.79 -5.70 -13.95
N ASN A 37 8.53 -5.86 -12.87
CA ASN A 37 9.24 -7.10 -12.62
C ASN A 37 8.28 -8.07 -11.93
N THR A 38 8.45 -9.36 -12.18
CA THR A 38 7.84 -10.35 -11.30
C THR A 38 8.46 -10.24 -9.90
N LEU A 39 7.81 -10.79 -8.89
CA LEU A 39 8.36 -10.78 -7.55
C LEU A 39 9.70 -11.54 -7.49
N GLU A 40 9.80 -12.65 -8.18
CA GLU A 40 11.01 -13.46 -8.29
C GLU A 40 12.16 -12.65 -8.90
N GLU A 41 11.91 -11.94 -10.00
CA GLU A 41 12.91 -11.05 -10.63
C GLU A 41 13.33 -9.91 -9.68
N ALA A 42 12.39 -9.35 -8.93
CA ALA A 42 12.68 -8.29 -7.97
C ALA A 42 13.57 -8.81 -6.84
N LEU A 43 13.26 -9.98 -6.27
CA LEU A 43 14.07 -10.61 -5.21
C LEU A 43 15.47 -10.99 -5.70
N GLU A 44 15.61 -11.53 -6.90
CA GLU A 44 16.93 -11.82 -7.49
C GLU A 44 17.75 -10.55 -7.73
N LYS A 45 17.11 -9.47 -8.18
CA LYS A 45 17.78 -8.17 -8.30
C LYS A 45 18.28 -7.67 -6.92
N ILE A 46 17.47 -7.79 -5.87
CA ILE A 46 17.87 -7.39 -4.52
C ILE A 46 19.11 -8.16 -4.08
N LYS A 47 19.16 -9.48 -4.27
CA LYS A 47 20.33 -10.30 -3.92
C LYS A 47 21.59 -9.89 -4.68
N SER A 48 21.45 -9.42 -5.91
CA SER A 48 22.57 -9.00 -6.76
C SER A 48 23.08 -7.59 -6.48
N LEU A 49 22.35 -6.79 -5.68
CA LEU A 49 22.76 -5.42 -5.34
C LEU A 49 23.92 -5.44 -4.34
N PRO A 50 24.90 -4.55 -4.49
CA PRO A 50 25.94 -4.38 -3.47
C PRO A 50 25.30 -3.88 -2.16
N ALA A 51 25.92 -4.21 -1.04
CA ALA A 51 25.51 -3.67 0.24
C ALA A 51 25.45 -2.13 0.18
N SER A 52 24.28 -1.58 0.48
CA SER A 52 23.99 -0.15 0.37
C SER A 52 23.49 0.37 1.71
N SER A 53 23.82 1.63 2.02
CA SER A 53 23.24 2.36 3.15
C SER A 53 21.82 2.88 2.86
N LYS A 54 21.33 2.73 1.63
CA LYS A 54 20.00 3.19 1.23
C LYS A 54 18.99 2.03 1.23
N PRO A 55 17.77 2.26 1.69
CA PRO A 55 16.73 1.25 1.62
C PRO A 55 16.34 0.94 0.17
N ILE A 56 15.90 -0.27 -0.07
CA ILE A 56 15.29 -0.70 -1.34
C ILE A 56 13.79 -0.53 -1.19
N LEU A 57 13.17 0.17 -2.13
CA LEU A 57 11.73 0.35 -2.16
C LEU A 57 11.12 -0.65 -3.14
N LEU A 58 10.29 -1.55 -2.61
CA LEU A 58 9.43 -2.44 -3.40
C LEU A 58 8.05 -1.82 -3.49
N ILE A 59 7.58 -1.58 -4.71
CA ILE A 59 6.26 -1.01 -4.97
C ILE A 59 5.38 -2.11 -5.54
N GLU A 60 4.30 -2.41 -4.85
CA GLU A 60 3.26 -3.34 -5.26
C GLU A 60 2.05 -2.50 -5.71
N PRO A 61 1.73 -2.50 -7.03
CA PRO A 61 0.69 -1.62 -7.56
C PRO A 61 -0.72 -2.20 -7.47
N ALA A 62 -0.87 -3.52 -7.26
CA ALA A 62 -2.17 -4.19 -7.31
C ALA A 62 -3.10 -3.76 -6.16
N ASP A 63 -2.55 -3.44 -5.00
CA ASP A 63 -3.31 -2.95 -3.84
C ASP A 63 -3.10 -1.44 -3.59
N ASN A 64 -3.09 -0.64 -4.66
CA ASN A 64 -2.95 0.80 -4.55
C ASN A 64 -4.26 1.44 -4.03
N ILE A 65 -4.26 1.89 -2.79
CA ILE A 65 -5.41 2.55 -2.14
C ILE A 65 -5.93 3.79 -2.89
N GLY A 66 -5.08 4.46 -3.67
CA GLY A 66 -5.49 5.54 -4.56
C GLY A 66 -6.37 5.06 -5.72
N GLY A 67 -6.31 3.79 -6.07
CA GLY A 67 -7.20 3.11 -7.01
C GLY A 67 -8.49 2.60 -6.37
N GLY A 68 -8.65 2.74 -5.05
CA GLY A 68 -9.84 2.28 -4.32
C GLY A 68 -9.71 0.89 -3.67
N THR A 69 -8.55 0.27 -3.75
CA THR A 69 -8.29 -1.05 -3.16
C THR A 69 -8.26 -1.03 -1.63
N PRO A 70 -8.31 -2.19 -0.97
CA PRO A 70 -8.35 -2.29 0.49
C PRO A 70 -7.11 -1.74 1.21
N GLY A 71 -5.91 -1.89 0.65
CA GLY A 71 -4.64 -1.58 1.31
C GLY A 71 -4.25 -2.64 2.35
N ASP A 72 -4.71 -3.87 2.15
CA ASP A 72 -4.48 -4.99 3.07
C ASP A 72 -3.81 -6.20 2.42
N ALA A 73 -3.20 -6.02 1.22
CA ALA A 73 -2.51 -7.07 0.49
C ALA A 73 -1.37 -7.70 1.29
N THR A 74 -1.25 -9.00 1.14
CA THR A 74 -0.26 -9.80 1.88
C THR A 74 0.68 -10.62 1.01
N ASP A 75 0.45 -10.71 -0.30
CA ASP A 75 1.24 -11.58 -1.19
C ASP A 75 2.72 -11.23 -1.16
N LEU A 76 3.07 -9.96 -1.38
CA LEU A 76 4.45 -9.50 -1.33
C LEU A 76 5.07 -9.71 0.06
N LEU A 77 4.36 -9.31 1.11
CA LEU A 77 4.85 -9.45 2.49
C LEU A 77 5.05 -10.93 2.87
N SER A 78 4.12 -11.80 2.48
CA SER A 78 4.22 -13.25 2.73
C SER A 78 5.48 -13.85 2.11
N ARG A 79 5.81 -13.47 0.88
CA ARG A 79 7.02 -13.93 0.19
C ARG A 79 8.30 -13.38 0.81
N LEU A 80 8.29 -12.10 1.22
CA LEU A 80 9.42 -11.50 1.90
C LEU A 80 9.70 -12.18 3.25
N LEU A 81 8.67 -12.50 4.02
CA LEU A 81 8.81 -13.23 5.30
C LEU A 81 9.30 -14.67 5.14
N GLN A 82 9.08 -15.30 3.98
CA GLN A 82 9.61 -16.62 3.64
C GLN A 82 11.06 -16.57 3.13
N SER A 83 11.55 -15.39 2.83
CA SER A 83 12.92 -15.19 2.38
C SER A 83 13.87 -14.97 3.56
N GLU A 84 15.17 -14.97 3.28
CA GLU A 84 16.22 -14.69 4.27
C GLU A 84 16.46 -13.18 4.47
N HIS A 85 15.60 -12.31 3.90
CA HIS A 85 15.76 -10.87 4.02
C HIS A 85 15.34 -10.37 5.41
N GLU A 86 16.14 -9.47 5.96
CA GLU A 86 15.88 -8.77 7.21
C GLU A 86 15.63 -7.28 6.97
N GLY A 87 15.13 -6.58 7.99
CA GLY A 87 14.90 -5.14 7.91
C GLY A 87 13.71 -4.77 7.02
N ILE A 88 12.74 -5.65 6.88
CA ILE A 88 11.50 -5.40 6.14
C ILE A 88 10.68 -4.36 6.89
N VAL A 89 10.20 -3.35 6.17
CA VAL A 89 9.22 -2.37 6.67
C VAL A 89 7.99 -2.41 5.78
N ALA A 90 6.83 -2.60 6.36
CA ALA A 90 5.57 -2.66 5.62
C ALA A 90 4.46 -1.87 6.32
N ILE A 91 3.44 -1.51 5.57
CA ILE A 91 2.20 -0.92 6.07
C ILE A 91 1.02 -1.76 5.57
N ILE A 92 0.07 -2.02 6.45
CA ILE A 92 -1.17 -2.75 6.12
C ILE A 92 -2.35 -2.06 6.80
N ASN A 93 -3.41 -1.81 6.05
CA ASN A 93 -4.68 -1.37 6.60
C ASN A 93 -5.45 -2.57 7.15
N ASP A 94 -5.48 -2.73 8.46
CA ASP A 94 -6.19 -3.81 9.13
C ASP A 94 -6.82 -3.33 10.45
N PRO A 95 -8.02 -2.73 10.40
CA PRO A 95 -8.70 -2.21 11.58
C PRO A 95 -8.92 -3.25 12.69
N ASN A 96 -9.13 -4.51 12.30
CA ASN A 96 -9.36 -5.59 13.25
C ASN A 96 -8.07 -5.95 14.01
N ALA A 97 -6.95 -6.07 13.30
CA ALA A 97 -5.65 -6.32 13.93
C ALA A 97 -5.23 -5.15 14.84
N VAL A 98 -5.45 -3.91 14.40
CA VAL A 98 -5.22 -2.71 15.25
C VAL A 98 -6.03 -2.77 16.53
N LYS A 99 -7.32 -3.12 16.44
CA LYS A 99 -8.20 -3.24 17.60
C LYS A 99 -7.69 -4.29 18.59
N GLU A 100 -7.20 -5.42 18.12
CA GLU A 100 -6.59 -6.45 18.98
C GLU A 100 -5.31 -5.93 19.66
N CYS A 101 -4.46 -5.19 18.94
CA CYS A 101 -3.27 -4.57 19.53
C CYS A 101 -3.65 -3.60 20.65
N HIS A 102 -4.67 -2.77 20.45
CA HIS A 102 -5.14 -1.79 21.46
C HIS A 102 -5.84 -2.40 22.69
N LYS A 103 -6.19 -3.69 22.66
CA LYS A 103 -6.61 -4.41 23.87
C LYS A 103 -5.43 -4.83 24.76
N SER A 104 -4.20 -4.60 24.29
CA SER A 104 -2.98 -4.95 24.98
C SER A 104 -2.13 -3.70 25.26
N HIS A 105 -0.84 -3.83 25.47
CA HIS A 105 0.07 -2.71 25.81
C HIS A 105 1.39 -2.83 25.04
N VAL A 106 2.10 -1.72 24.96
CA VAL A 106 3.45 -1.67 24.37
C VAL A 106 4.40 -2.61 25.14
N GLY A 107 5.25 -3.32 24.40
CA GLY A 107 6.14 -4.35 24.92
C GLY A 107 5.54 -5.75 24.99
N LYS A 108 4.22 -5.90 24.80
CA LYS A 108 3.59 -7.22 24.79
C LYS A 108 3.81 -7.94 23.47
N GLU A 109 4.20 -9.20 23.54
CA GLU A 109 4.20 -10.10 22.40
C GLU A 109 2.76 -10.57 22.12
N ILE A 110 2.35 -10.53 20.84
CA ILE A 110 1.00 -10.88 20.39
C ILE A 110 1.09 -11.73 19.12
N GLU A 111 0.13 -12.62 18.94
CA GLU A 111 -0.05 -13.39 17.72
C GLU A 111 -1.35 -13.02 17.05
N LEU A 112 -1.30 -12.58 15.80
CA LEU A 112 -2.42 -12.09 15.03
C LEU A 112 -2.45 -12.67 13.63
N LYS A 113 -3.64 -12.72 13.03
CA LYS A 113 -3.81 -12.83 11.57
C LYS A 113 -3.96 -11.42 11.00
N ILE A 114 -3.10 -11.05 10.07
CA ILE A 114 -3.03 -9.72 9.50
C ILE A 114 -3.28 -9.73 7.99
N GLY A 115 -3.91 -8.66 7.50
CA GLY A 115 -4.16 -8.39 6.10
C GLY A 115 -5.10 -9.37 5.40
N ALA A 116 -5.31 -9.15 4.10
CA ALA A 116 -6.12 -9.98 3.19
C ALA A 116 -7.46 -10.43 3.78
N LYS A 117 -8.19 -9.48 4.40
CA LYS A 117 -9.48 -9.75 5.06
C LYS A 117 -10.67 -9.17 4.31
N PHE A 118 -10.40 -8.29 3.35
CA PHE A 118 -11.44 -7.57 2.64
C PHE A 118 -11.93 -8.34 1.41
N ASP A 119 -11.04 -9.00 0.70
CA ASP A 119 -11.35 -9.80 -0.49
C ASP A 119 -10.43 -11.02 -0.62
N ASN A 120 -10.51 -11.74 -1.75
CA ASN A 120 -9.70 -12.93 -2.05
C ASN A 120 -8.69 -12.71 -3.19
N PHE A 121 -8.45 -11.46 -3.58
CA PHE A 121 -7.58 -11.11 -4.72
C PHE A 121 -6.17 -10.70 -4.28
N HIS A 122 -6.00 -10.30 -3.00
CA HIS A 122 -4.79 -9.67 -2.49
C HIS A 122 -4.03 -10.55 -1.49
N GLY A 123 -4.13 -11.88 -1.65
CA GLY A 123 -3.44 -12.86 -0.83
C GLY A 123 -4.32 -13.53 0.22
N VAL A 124 -3.68 -14.02 1.27
CA VAL A 124 -4.33 -14.67 2.42
C VAL A 124 -3.82 -14.08 3.73
N PRO A 125 -4.63 -14.06 4.80
CA PRO A 125 -4.17 -13.53 6.09
C PRO A 125 -2.90 -14.22 6.59
N ILE A 126 -1.88 -13.43 6.93
CA ILE A 126 -0.61 -13.90 7.48
C ILE A 126 -0.74 -14.06 9.00
N LYS A 127 -0.35 -15.23 9.52
CA LYS A 127 -0.18 -15.43 10.97
C LYS A 127 1.16 -14.83 11.39
N LEU A 128 1.11 -13.74 12.16
CA LEU A 128 2.28 -13.00 12.62
C LEU A 128 2.39 -13.04 14.13
N LYS A 129 3.56 -13.41 14.63
CA LYS A 129 3.98 -13.27 16.01
C LYS A 129 4.97 -12.12 16.10
N ALA A 130 4.67 -11.10 16.91
CA ALA A 130 5.47 -9.87 16.99
C ALA A 130 5.21 -9.13 18.31
N THR A 131 6.11 -8.23 18.67
CA THR A 131 5.99 -7.35 19.84
C THR A 131 5.37 -6.02 19.44
N ILE A 132 4.42 -5.54 20.23
CA ILE A 132 3.84 -4.20 20.07
C ILE A 132 4.89 -3.16 20.47
N GLN A 133 5.38 -2.38 19.50
CA GLN A 133 6.37 -1.32 19.73
C GLN A 133 5.73 0.02 20.03
N LYS A 134 4.58 0.31 19.38
CA LYS A 134 3.88 1.59 19.53
C LYS A 134 2.39 1.39 19.33
N LEU A 135 1.60 2.12 20.08
CA LEU A 135 0.16 2.32 19.89
C LEU A 135 -0.10 3.83 19.78
N SER A 136 -0.92 4.24 18.83
CA SER A 136 -1.22 5.66 18.61
C SER A 136 -2.65 5.87 18.11
N ASP A 137 -3.12 7.12 18.17
CA ASP A 137 -4.36 7.55 17.54
C ASP A 137 -4.23 7.75 16.03
N GLY A 138 -3.02 7.59 15.50
CA GLY A 138 -2.70 7.67 14.06
C GLY A 138 -2.72 9.07 13.49
N LYS A 139 -2.82 10.10 14.32
CA LYS A 139 -2.79 11.50 13.88
C LYS A 139 -1.38 12.04 13.89
N PHE A 140 -0.97 12.64 12.77
CA PHE A 140 0.35 13.24 12.65
C PHE A 140 0.35 14.38 11.63
N THR A 141 1.38 15.22 11.71
CA THR A 141 1.64 16.26 10.72
C THR A 141 2.78 15.81 9.82
N LEU A 142 2.58 15.94 8.50
CA LEU A 142 3.58 15.56 7.50
C LEU A 142 4.91 16.27 7.75
N LYS A 143 6.01 15.54 7.72
CA LYS A 143 7.37 16.10 7.76
C LYS A 143 7.65 16.92 6.50
N ASN A 144 7.25 16.41 5.33
CA ASN A 144 7.34 17.18 4.09
C ASN A 144 6.00 17.83 3.75
N LYS A 145 5.81 19.08 4.19
CA LYS A 145 4.58 19.87 3.98
C LYS A 145 4.35 20.30 2.52
N GLN A 146 5.32 20.10 1.63
CA GLN A 146 5.25 20.41 0.19
C GLN A 146 5.20 19.11 -0.66
N SER A 147 4.96 17.97 -0.04
CA SER A 147 4.87 16.69 -0.73
C SER A 147 3.60 16.58 -1.57
N HIS A 148 3.60 15.62 -2.51
CA HIS A 148 2.39 15.24 -3.24
C HIS A 148 1.26 14.83 -2.28
N LEU A 149 1.58 14.12 -1.21
CA LEU A 149 0.61 13.74 -0.18
C LEU A 149 -0.03 14.97 0.47
N ALA A 150 0.76 16.00 0.79
CA ALA A 150 0.27 17.26 1.34
C ALA A 150 -0.70 17.98 0.38
N SER A 151 -0.46 17.91 -0.93
CA SER A 151 -1.34 18.52 -1.93
C SER A 151 -2.68 17.78 -2.07
N MET A 152 -2.72 16.48 -1.80
CA MET A 152 -3.93 15.65 -1.91
C MET A 152 -4.77 15.64 -0.63
N MET A 153 -4.13 15.52 0.53
CA MET A 153 -4.80 15.23 1.81
C MET A 153 -4.61 16.34 2.86
N GLY A 154 -3.86 17.39 2.53
CA GLY A 154 -3.43 18.41 3.51
C GLY A 154 -2.24 17.93 4.34
N ILE A 155 -1.81 18.76 5.28
CA ILE A 155 -0.61 18.49 6.08
C ILE A 155 -0.88 17.69 7.36
N ASN A 156 -2.12 17.61 7.80
CA ASN A 156 -2.55 16.84 8.98
C ASN A 156 -3.25 15.58 8.50
N ILE A 157 -2.67 14.44 8.80
CA ILE A 157 -3.14 13.12 8.37
C ILE A 157 -3.72 12.37 9.56
N ASP A 158 -4.76 11.60 9.29
CA ASP A 158 -5.38 10.69 10.26
C ASP A 158 -5.40 9.27 9.66
N MET A 159 -4.65 8.36 10.25
CA MET A 159 -4.62 6.94 9.91
C MET A 159 -5.55 6.11 10.80
N GLY A 160 -6.34 6.77 11.64
CA GLY A 160 -7.09 6.13 12.73
C GLY A 160 -6.18 5.47 13.75
N LEU A 161 -6.76 4.76 14.71
CA LEU A 161 -5.95 3.98 15.63
C LEU A 161 -4.93 3.16 14.87
N SER A 162 -3.69 3.17 15.34
CA SER A 162 -2.57 2.54 14.66
C SER A 162 -1.68 1.79 15.64
N ALA A 163 -0.98 0.77 15.14
CA ALA A 163 -0.04 -0.02 15.93
C ALA A 163 1.21 -0.30 15.12
N VAL A 164 2.38 -0.19 15.73
CA VAL A 164 3.64 -0.67 15.16
C VAL A 164 4.01 -1.98 15.83
N LEU A 165 4.13 -3.02 15.03
CA LEU A 165 4.58 -4.35 15.43
C LEU A 165 6.01 -4.58 14.97
N LYS A 166 6.78 -5.32 15.74
CA LYS A 166 8.16 -5.69 15.38
C LYS A 166 8.46 -7.14 15.75
N ASN A 167 9.13 -7.83 14.86
CA ASN A 167 9.86 -9.07 15.14
C ASN A 167 11.30 -8.98 14.58
N GLU A 168 12.01 -10.08 14.45
CA GLU A 168 13.39 -10.12 13.98
C GLU A 168 13.55 -9.60 12.54
N GLN A 169 12.60 -9.90 11.65
CA GLN A 169 12.65 -9.56 10.22
C GLN A 169 11.89 -8.29 9.87
N LEU A 170 10.81 -7.95 10.61
CA LEU A 170 9.76 -7.03 10.15
C LEU A 170 9.47 -5.93 11.16
N ILE A 171 9.32 -4.73 10.65
CA ILE A 171 8.60 -3.63 11.30
C ILE A 171 7.31 -3.41 10.49
N LEU A 172 6.17 -3.60 11.11
CA LEU A 172 4.85 -3.49 10.48
C LEU A 172 4.05 -2.36 11.11
N LEU A 173 3.65 -1.39 10.29
CA LEU A 173 2.65 -0.41 10.66
C LEU A 173 1.25 -0.93 10.27
N LEU A 174 0.40 -1.10 11.26
CA LEU A 174 -1.03 -1.37 11.08
C LEU A 174 -1.83 -0.09 11.25
N THR A 175 -2.79 0.15 10.36
CA THR A 175 -3.67 1.32 10.38
C THR A 175 -5.14 0.93 10.37
N SER A 176 -6.00 1.77 10.96
CA SER A 176 -7.46 1.56 10.90
C SER A 176 -8.11 2.34 9.75
N ILE A 177 -7.45 3.37 9.24
CA ILE A 177 -7.86 4.15 8.06
C ILE A 177 -6.74 4.04 7.04
N LYS A 178 -7.09 3.86 5.78
CA LYS A 178 -6.13 3.75 4.68
C LYS A 178 -5.32 5.04 4.54
N ALA A 179 -4.00 4.92 4.59
CA ALA A 179 -3.07 6.03 4.37
C ALA A 179 -1.89 5.56 3.53
N PRO A 180 -1.49 6.28 2.48
CA PRO A 180 -0.37 5.89 1.64
C PRO A 180 0.95 6.02 2.42
N PRO A 181 1.90 5.09 2.25
CA PRO A 181 3.18 5.08 2.97
C PRO A 181 4.18 6.09 2.37
N MET A 182 3.91 7.39 2.54
CA MET A 182 4.65 8.46 1.85
C MET A 182 5.35 9.44 2.78
N ASP A 183 5.26 9.29 4.10
CA ASP A 183 5.91 10.22 5.05
C ASP A 183 6.45 9.48 6.28
N LEU A 184 7.66 9.85 6.69
CA LEU A 184 8.31 9.25 7.88
C LEU A 184 7.61 9.58 9.21
N GLY A 185 6.69 10.55 9.22
CA GLY A 185 5.87 10.87 10.39
C GLY A 185 4.87 9.76 10.77
N GLN A 186 4.70 8.77 9.90
CA GLN A 186 3.77 7.66 10.12
C GLN A 186 4.27 6.61 11.12
N LEU A 187 5.59 6.56 11.39
CA LEU A 187 6.25 5.58 12.27
C LEU A 187 6.54 6.09 13.68
#